data_5bbfff066ac38542be21c523370d4e32
#
_entry.id   5bbfff066ac38542be21c523370d4e32
#
_cell.length_a   1.000
_cell.length_b   1.000
_cell.length_c   1.000
_cell.angle_alpha   90.00
_cell.angle_beta   90.00
_cell.angle_gamma   90.00
#
_symmetry.space_group_name_H-M   'P 1'
#
loop_
_entity.id
_entity.type
_entity.pdbx_description
1 polymer ?
#
loop_
_entity_poly.entity_id
_entity_poly.type
_entity_poly.pdbx_seq_one_letter_code
_entity_poly.pdbx_strand_id
1 'polypeptide(L)'
;MAMSIAARDVLDFWFAEANTARWFVTDAAFDEEIRERLGDAVGAAADGQLDGWAVTPSGWLALLILLDQCPRNLYRGDPRAWAQDVKAQRVALSGIARGDDRRLPPLRRVFAYVPLEHAENMDLQQISVEQFGVLRAEAPREQRERFAEFFDYARRHREVIARFGRFPHRNAVLGRTSTPEEMVYLAQPGAGF
;
A
#
# COMPACT_ATOMS: atom_id res chain seq x y z
N MET A 1 -24.96 -14.63 -13.64
CA MET A 1 -23.81 -13.86 -14.19
C MET A 1 -23.25 -13.05 -13.04
N ALA A 2 -22.05 -13.37 -12.56
CA ALA A 2 -21.37 -12.52 -11.60
C ALA A 2 -21.18 -11.13 -12.25
N MET A 3 -21.60 -10.07 -11.56
CA MET A 3 -21.35 -8.70 -12.03
C MET A 3 -19.83 -8.49 -12.08
N SER A 4 -19.31 -8.21 -13.26
CA SER A 4 -17.88 -7.88 -13.41
C SER A 4 -17.63 -6.56 -12.67
N ILE A 5 -16.83 -6.61 -11.61
CA ILE A 5 -16.43 -5.42 -10.86
C ILE A 5 -15.65 -4.47 -11.79
N ALA A 6 -15.89 -3.18 -11.69
CA ALA A 6 -15.15 -2.15 -12.42
C ALA A 6 -14.15 -1.43 -11.48
N ALA A 7 -13.12 -0.84 -12.08
CA ALA A 7 -12.12 -0.06 -11.32
C ALA A 7 -12.77 1.06 -10.47
N ARG A 8 -13.85 1.67 -10.98
CA ARG A 8 -14.61 2.68 -10.25
C ARG A 8 -15.20 2.12 -8.94
N ASP A 9 -15.74 0.92 -8.97
CA ASP A 9 -16.40 0.32 -7.80
C ASP A 9 -15.38 0.09 -6.66
N VAL A 10 -14.14 -0.29 -7.00
CA VAL A 10 -13.02 -0.40 -6.05
C VAL A 10 -12.71 0.96 -5.43
N LEU A 11 -12.60 2.02 -6.26
CA LEU A 11 -12.27 3.35 -5.77
C LEU A 11 -13.42 3.96 -4.95
N ASP A 12 -14.67 3.78 -5.36
CA ASP A 12 -15.84 4.29 -4.65
C ASP A 12 -15.97 3.62 -3.27
N PHE A 13 -15.69 2.32 -3.18
CA PHE A 13 -15.62 1.62 -1.90
C PHE A 13 -14.45 2.10 -1.05
N TRP A 14 -13.23 2.09 -1.59
CA TRP A 14 -12.03 2.39 -0.82
C TRP A 14 -12.02 3.83 -0.29
N PHE A 15 -12.42 4.79 -1.12
CA PHE A 15 -12.43 6.22 -0.80
C PHE A 15 -13.77 6.73 -0.26
N ALA A 16 -14.72 5.85 0.07
CA ALA A 16 -15.93 6.24 0.81
C ALA A 16 -15.52 6.91 2.13
N GLU A 17 -16.17 7.99 2.51
CA GLU A 17 -15.84 8.78 3.71
C GLU A 17 -15.78 7.91 4.97
N ALA A 18 -16.74 7.00 5.12
CA ALA A 18 -16.80 6.06 6.24
C ALA A 18 -15.58 5.12 6.34
N ASN A 19 -14.85 4.90 5.24
CA ASN A 19 -13.71 3.99 5.19
C ASN A 19 -12.37 4.68 5.42
N THR A 20 -12.29 5.99 5.29
CA THR A 20 -11.01 6.73 5.34
C THR A 20 -10.28 6.63 6.69
N ALA A 21 -11.01 6.47 7.79
CA ALA A 21 -10.44 6.29 9.13
C ALA A 21 -10.01 4.84 9.41
N ARG A 22 -10.38 3.89 8.51
CA ARG A 22 -10.17 2.45 8.69
C ARG A 22 -8.97 1.91 7.89
N TRP A 23 -8.36 2.70 7.00
CA TRP A 23 -7.33 2.23 6.08
C TRP A 23 -6.09 1.63 6.76
N PHE A 24 -5.66 2.23 7.87
CA PHE A 24 -4.40 1.90 8.54
C PHE A 24 -4.59 1.37 9.97
N VAL A 25 -5.78 0.86 10.26
CA VAL A 25 -6.09 0.24 11.56
C VAL A 25 -6.55 -1.20 11.36
N THR A 26 -6.39 -2.03 12.39
CA THR A 26 -6.94 -3.37 12.37
C THR A 26 -8.44 -3.29 12.67
N ASP A 27 -9.26 -3.62 11.69
CA ASP A 27 -10.73 -3.60 11.76
C ASP A 27 -11.30 -4.84 11.07
N ALA A 28 -11.70 -5.83 11.87
CA ALA A 28 -12.20 -7.09 11.35
C ALA A 28 -13.49 -6.94 10.51
N ALA A 29 -14.32 -5.95 10.82
CA ALA A 29 -15.52 -5.69 10.03
C ALA A 29 -15.15 -5.11 8.66
N PHE A 30 -14.14 -4.24 8.58
CA PHE A 30 -13.63 -3.73 7.31
C PHE A 30 -12.95 -4.82 6.49
N ASP A 31 -12.17 -5.70 7.14
CA ASP A 31 -11.54 -6.83 6.48
C ASP A 31 -12.61 -7.75 5.84
N GLU A 32 -13.75 -7.97 6.51
CA GLU A 32 -14.83 -8.78 5.96
C GLU A 32 -15.58 -8.05 4.82
N GLU A 33 -15.84 -6.75 4.94
CA GLU A 33 -16.42 -5.96 3.84
C GLU A 33 -15.53 -5.98 2.59
N ILE A 34 -14.19 -5.91 2.76
CA ILE A 34 -13.22 -6.06 1.65
C ILE A 34 -13.34 -7.46 1.05
N ARG A 35 -13.44 -8.51 1.87
CA ARG A 35 -13.57 -9.88 1.41
C ARG A 35 -14.81 -10.08 0.56
N GLU A 36 -15.95 -9.62 1.06
CA GLU A 36 -17.23 -9.76 0.36
C GLU A 36 -17.30 -8.99 -0.94
N ARG A 37 -16.77 -7.76 -0.96
CA ARG A 37 -16.92 -6.86 -2.10
C ARG A 37 -15.80 -6.97 -3.12
N LEU A 38 -14.56 -7.22 -2.67
CA LEU A 38 -13.36 -7.11 -3.50
C LEU A 38 -12.56 -8.42 -3.59
N GLY A 39 -12.92 -9.47 -2.82
CA GLY A 39 -12.12 -10.70 -2.74
C GLY A 39 -11.85 -11.34 -4.10
N ASP A 40 -12.87 -11.48 -4.94
CA ASP A 40 -12.73 -12.02 -6.30
C ASP A 40 -11.84 -11.14 -7.17
N ALA A 41 -11.96 -9.81 -7.03
CA ALA A 41 -11.13 -8.86 -7.78
C ALA A 41 -9.65 -8.90 -7.33
N VAL A 42 -9.39 -9.14 -6.05
CA VAL A 42 -8.01 -9.34 -5.55
C VAL A 42 -7.38 -10.57 -6.21
N GLY A 43 -8.11 -11.68 -6.30
CA GLY A 43 -7.66 -12.87 -7.03
C GLY A 43 -7.39 -12.57 -8.50
N ALA A 44 -8.34 -11.95 -9.18
CA ALA A 44 -8.21 -11.58 -10.59
C ALA A 44 -7.03 -10.60 -10.85
N ALA A 45 -6.77 -9.66 -9.92
CA ALA A 45 -5.62 -8.77 -9.99
C ALA A 45 -4.30 -9.53 -9.81
N ALA A 46 -4.23 -10.45 -8.85
CA ALA A 46 -3.07 -11.31 -8.64
C ALA A 46 -2.73 -12.13 -9.88
N ASP A 47 -3.75 -12.71 -10.54
CA ASP A 47 -3.64 -13.54 -11.74
C ASP A 47 -3.38 -12.73 -13.04
N GLY A 48 -3.36 -11.38 -12.97
CA GLY A 48 -3.10 -10.53 -14.12
C GLY A 48 -4.32 -10.24 -15.00
N GLN A 49 -5.50 -10.72 -14.63
CA GLN A 49 -6.72 -10.54 -15.42
C GLN A 49 -7.17 -9.06 -15.46
N LEU A 50 -6.74 -8.25 -14.50
CA LEU A 50 -7.07 -6.83 -14.39
C LEU A 50 -5.92 -5.90 -14.82
N ASP A 51 -4.82 -6.42 -15.37
CA ASP A 51 -3.65 -5.61 -15.75
C ASP A 51 -4.01 -4.52 -16.79
N GLY A 52 -5.03 -4.75 -17.62
CA GLY A 52 -5.56 -3.76 -18.54
C GLY A 52 -6.13 -2.50 -17.88
N TRP A 53 -6.47 -2.52 -16.59
CA TRP A 53 -6.90 -1.32 -15.87
C TRP A 53 -5.79 -0.27 -15.76
N ALA A 54 -4.52 -0.68 -15.81
CA ALA A 54 -3.38 0.22 -15.68
C ALA A 54 -3.23 1.23 -16.83
N VAL A 55 -4.09 1.20 -17.85
CA VAL A 55 -4.05 2.16 -18.98
C VAL A 55 -4.63 3.53 -18.64
N THR A 56 -5.39 3.65 -17.55
CA THR A 56 -5.95 4.93 -17.06
C THR A 56 -5.50 5.21 -15.63
N PRO A 57 -5.34 6.48 -15.21
CA PRO A 57 -4.92 6.80 -13.84
C PRO A 57 -5.83 6.19 -12.77
N SER A 58 -7.14 6.24 -12.95
CA SER A 58 -8.10 5.67 -11.99
C SER A 58 -8.04 4.13 -11.97
N GLY A 59 -7.95 3.48 -13.13
CA GLY A 59 -7.80 2.03 -13.21
C GLY A 59 -6.48 1.54 -12.63
N TRP A 60 -5.39 2.27 -12.91
CA TRP A 60 -4.08 2.03 -12.32
C TRP A 60 -4.11 2.09 -10.79
N LEU A 61 -4.75 3.12 -10.22
CA LEU A 61 -4.89 3.25 -8.78
C LEU A 61 -5.74 2.12 -8.18
N ALA A 62 -6.86 1.76 -8.82
CA ALA A 62 -7.69 0.64 -8.37
C ALA A 62 -6.91 -0.68 -8.35
N LEU A 63 -6.11 -0.93 -9.39
CA LEU A 63 -5.25 -2.10 -9.46
C LEU A 63 -4.21 -2.12 -8.32
N LEU A 64 -3.61 -0.97 -7.99
CA LEU A 64 -2.67 -0.87 -6.86
C LEU A 64 -3.33 -1.18 -5.52
N ILE A 65 -4.54 -0.68 -5.28
CA ILE A 65 -5.31 -0.98 -4.06
C ILE A 65 -5.57 -2.49 -3.94
N LEU A 66 -5.95 -3.15 -5.03
CA LEU A 66 -6.19 -4.60 -5.06
C LEU A 66 -4.91 -5.43 -4.87
N LEU A 67 -3.76 -4.95 -5.34
CA LEU A 67 -2.49 -5.67 -5.25
C LEU A 67 -1.73 -5.43 -3.94
N ASP A 68 -1.90 -4.27 -3.32
CA ASP A 68 -1.11 -3.87 -2.16
C ASP A 68 -1.93 -3.79 -0.86
N GLN A 69 -3.05 -3.07 -0.88
CA GLN A 69 -3.82 -2.81 0.34
C GLN A 69 -4.75 -3.97 0.71
N CYS A 70 -5.61 -4.39 -0.21
CA CYS A 70 -6.57 -5.45 0.06
C CYS A 70 -5.94 -6.76 0.56
N PRO A 71 -4.79 -7.25 0.03
CA PRO A 71 -4.15 -8.45 0.57
C PRO A 71 -3.74 -8.32 2.04
N ARG A 72 -3.32 -7.13 2.47
CA ARG A 72 -2.96 -6.87 3.87
C ARG A 72 -4.16 -6.97 4.81
N ASN A 73 -5.35 -6.61 4.36
CA ASN A 73 -6.59 -6.80 5.10
C ASN A 73 -7.05 -8.27 5.07
N LEU A 74 -7.05 -8.90 3.89
CA LEU A 74 -7.61 -10.23 3.68
C LEU A 74 -6.78 -11.36 4.29
N TYR A 75 -5.46 -11.18 4.36
CA TYR A 75 -4.50 -12.23 4.69
C TYR A 75 -3.59 -11.84 5.86
N ARG A 76 -4.15 -11.20 6.91
CA ARG A 76 -3.37 -10.83 8.09
C ARG A 76 -2.70 -12.06 8.70
N GLY A 77 -1.38 -11.97 8.95
CA GLY A 77 -0.60 -13.07 9.51
C GLY A 77 -0.32 -14.23 8.55
N ASP A 78 -0.57 -14.05 7.26
CA ASP A 78 -0.34 -15.04 6.20
C ASP A 78 0.63 -14.46 5.14
N PRO A 79 1.55 -15.25 4.55
CA PRO A 79 2.46 -14.77 3.50
C PRO A 79 1.77 -14.15 2.29
N ARG A 80 0.53 -14.52 2.02
CA ARG A 80 -0.28 -13.93 0.93
C ARG A 80 -0.49 -12.43 1.07
N ALA A 81 -0.39 -11.88 2.29
CA ALA A 81 -0.49 -10.43 2.52
C ALA A 81 0.54 -9.62 1.72
N TRP A 82 1.68 -10.21 1.40
CA TRP A 82 2.80 -9.56 0.70
C TRP A 82 3.16 -10.22 -0.65
N ALA A 83 2.44 -11.25 -1.04
CA ALA A 83 2.75 -12.04 -2.23
C ALA A 83 2.74 -11.22 -3.54
N GLN A 84 1.97 -10.12 -3.58
CA GLN A 84 1.84 -9.27 -4.74
C GLN A 84 2.68 -7.98 -4.66
N ASP A 85 3.47 -7.77 -3.60
CA ASP A 85 4.25 -6.54 -3.39
C ASP A 85 5.13 -6.20 -4.60
N VAL A 86 5.86 -7.17 -5.16
CA VAL A 86 6.74 -6.96 -6.32
C VAL A 86 5.94 -6.55 -7.57
N LYS A 87 4.74 -7.11 -7.78
CA LYS A 87 3.85 -6.72 -8.87
C LYS A 87 3.33 -5.30 -8.64
N ALA A 88 2.86 -4.99 -7.45
CA ALA A 88 2.37 -3.66 -7.07
C ALA A 88 3.44 -2.59 -7.26
N GLN A 89 4.68 -2.84 -6.85
CA GLN A 89 5.82 -1.93 -7.04
C GLN A 89 6.08 -1.62 -8.52
N ARG A 90 6.10 -2.64 -9.38
CA ARG A 90 6.28 -2.44 -10.83
C ARG A 90 5.14 -1.65 -11.45
N VAL A 91 3.91 -1.95 -11.07
CA VAL A 91 2.72 -1.21 -11.52
C VAL A 91 2.77 0.23 -11.04
N ALA A 92 3.18 0.50 -9.78
CA ALA A 92 3.34 1.84 -9.24
C ALA A 92 4.36 2.65 -10.02
N LEU A 93 5.58 2.13 -10.20
CA LEU A 93 6.64 2.80 -10.96
C LEU A 93 6.22 3.12 -12.39
N SER A 94 5.54 2.19 -13.05
CA SER A 94 5.07 2.39 -14.43
C SER A 94 4.09 3.56 -14.56
N GLY A 95 3.13 3.70 -13.64
CA GLY A 95 2.18 4.81 -13.65
C GLY A 95 2.83 6.15 -13.27
N ILE A 96 3.74 6.14 -12.29
CA ILE A 96 4.52 7.33 -11.91
C ILE A 96 5.35 7.82 -13.11
N ALA A 97 6.01 6.92 -13.82
CA ALA A 97 6.80 7.26 -15.00
C ALA A 97 5.95 7.86 -16.15
N ARG A 98 4.67 7.52 -16.24
CA ARG A 98 3.71 8.15 -17.17
C ARG A 98 3.11 9.45 -16.64
N GLY A 99 3.33 9.81 -15.37
CA GLY A 99 2.72 10.97 -14.71
C GLY A 99 1.24 10.77 -14.35
N ASP A 100 0.77 9.53 -14.27
CA ASP A 100 -0.62 9.21 -13.92
C ASP A 100 -0.96 9.62 -12.49
N ASP A 101 0.02 9.57 -11.56
CA ASP A 101 -0.11 10.05 -10.20
C ASP A 101 -0.50 11.53 -10.13
N ARG A 102 0.10 12.38 -11.00
CA ARG A 102 -0.18 13.83 -11.04
C ARG A 102 -1.60 14.16 -11.50
N ARG A 103 -2.29 13.21 -12.10
CA ARG A 103 -3.70 13.31 -12.56
C ARG A 103 -4.69 12.89 -11.47
N LEU A 104 -4.21 12.43 -10.31
CA LEU A 104 -5.03 12.01 -9.17
C LEU A 104 -5.11 13.12 -8.12
N PRO A 105 -6.24 13.21 -7.38
CA PRO A 105 -6.31 14.05 -6.18
C PRO A 105 -5.24 13.67 -5.16
N PRO A 106 -4.70 14.63 -4.36
CA PRO A 106 -3.58 14.40 -3.45
C PRO A 106 -3.77 13.19 -2.53
N LEU A 107 -4.95 13.02 -1.92
CA LEU A 107 -5.21 11.89 -1.02
C LEU A 107 -5.17 10.53 -1.75
N ARG A 108 -5.56 10.48 -3.01
CA ARG A 108 -5.49 9.26 -3.82
C ARG A 108 -4.06 8.91 -4.21
N ARG A 109 -3.18 9.92 -4.37
CA ARG A 109 -1.76 9.73 -4.67
C ARG A 109 -1.02 8.99 -3.55
N VAL A 110 -1.48 9.08 -2.30
CA VAL A 110 -0.94 8.29 -1.17
C VAL A 110 -0.87 6.81 -1.55
N PHE A 111 -1.97 6.24 -2.05
CA PHE A 111 -2.06 4.82 -2.42
C PHE A 111 -1.32 4.47 -3.71
N ALA A 112 -0.89 5.46 -4.47
CA ALA A 112 0.04 5.26 -5.59
C ALA A 112 1.49 5.05 -5.12
N TYR A 113 1.86 5.60 -3.95
CA TYR A 113 3.23 5.57 -3.43
C TYR A 113 3.46 4.54 -2.33
N VAL A 114 2.41 4.15 -1.60
CA VAL A 114 2.48 3.12 -0.54
C VAL A 114 3.09 1.78 -1.01
N PRO A 115 2.87 1.26 -2.24
CA PRO A 115 3.57 0.07 -2.69
C PRO A 115 5.10 0.19 -2.69
N LEU A 116 5.64 1.40 -2.90
CA LEU A 116 7.08 1.66 -2.84
C LEU A 116 7.57 1.73 -1.38
N GLU A 117 6.74 2.26 -0.47
CA GLU A 117 6.98 2.28 0.97
C GLU A 117 7.06 0.87 1.55
N HIS A 118 6.31 -0.08 0.98
CA HIS A 118 6.29 -1.48 1.38
C HIS A 118 7.47 -2.31 0.82
N ALA A 119 8.33 -1.72 0.00
CA ALA A 119 9.42 -2.43 -0.64
C ALA A 119 10.59 -2.72 0.30
N GLU A 120 11.09 -3.95 0.30
CA GLU A 120 12.38 -4.30 0.93
C GLU A 120 13.53 -3.95 -0.05
N ASN A 121 13.57 -2.68 -0.49
CA ASN A 121 14.55 -2.15 -1.46
C ASN A 121 14.78 -0.66 -1.20
N MET A 122 16.05 -0.26 -1.01
CA MET A 122 16.40 1.12 -0.64
C MET A 122 16.09 2.16 -1.72
N ASP A 123 16.24 1.80 -3.00
CA ASP A 123 15.96 2.74 -4.09
C ASP A 123 14.46 3.06 -4.14
N LEU A 124 13.60 2.04 -3.98
CA LEU A 124 12.15 2.22 -3.93
C LEU A 124 11.71 2.99 -2.69
N GLN A 125 12.33 2.74 -1.55
CA GLN A 125 12.13 3.51 -0.32
C GLN A 125 12.49 4.99 -0.50
N GLN A 126 13.59 5.26 -1.18
CA GLN A 126 14.00 6.64 -1.46
C GLN A 126 12.98 7.35 -2.36
N ILE A 127 12.52 6.69 -3.43
CA ILE A 127 11.46 7.22 -4.31
C ILE A 127 10.19 7.48 -3.51
N SER A 128 9.78 6.56 -2.64
CA SER A 128 8.61 6.74 -1.77
C SER A 128 8.72 8.01 -0.93
N VAL A 129 9.83 8.16 -0.19
CA VAL A 129 10.07 9.34 0.65
C VAL A 129 10.04 10.65 -0.17
N GLU A 130 10.62 10.66 -1.36
CA GLU A 130 10.60 11.82 -2.26
C GLU A 130 9.17 12.18 -2.68
N GLN A 131 8.37 11.19 -3.10
CA GLN A 131 6.99 11.43 -3.53
C GLN A 131 6.10 11.90 -2.36
N PHE A 132 6.23 11.31 -1.17
CA PHE A 132 5.53 11.79 0.02
C PHE A 132 6.01 13.18 0.45
N GLY A 133 7.30 13.51 0.26
CA GLY A 133 7.85 14.84 0.47
C GLY A 133 7.18 15.90 -0.43
N VAL A 134 6.98 15.56 -1.71
CA VAL A 134 6.26 16.43 -2.66
C VAL A 134 4.80 16.59 -2.23
N LEU A 135 4.10 15.50 -1.88
CA LEU A 135 2.72 15.56 -1.39
C LEU A 135 2.59 16.48 -0.17
N ARG A 136 3.50 16.34 0.79
CA ARG A 136 3.51 17.20 1.99
C ARG A 136 3.71 18.68 1.63
N ALA A 137 4.61 18.99 0.68
CA ALA A 137 4.88 20.34 0.27
C ALA A 137 3.69 20.98 -0.48
N GLU A 138 2.97 20.19 -1.27
CA GLU A 138 1.79 20.61 -2.06
C GLU A 138 0.49 20.60 -1.24
N ALA A 139 0.50 20.08 0.01
CA ALA A 139 -0.69 19.87 0.81
C ALA A 139 -1.43 21.19 1.13
N PRO A 140 -2.76 21.26 0.96
CA PRO A 140 -3.58 22.36 1.44
C PRO A 140 -3.38 22.59 2.94
N ARG A 141 -3.55 23.83 3.38
CA ARG A 141 -3.28 24.22 4.79
C ARG A 141 -4.01 23.35 5.79
N GLU A 142 -5.27 23.02 5.52
CA GLU A 142 -6.15 22.21 6.36
C GLU A 142 -5.77 20.71 6.39
N GLN A 143 -4.93 20.25 5.48
CA GLN A 143 -4.50 18.86 5.38
C GLN A 143 -3.00 18.66 5.68
N ARG A 144 -2.26 19.73 6.03
CA ARG A 144 -0.81 19.67 6.21
C ARG A 144 -0.37 18.65 7.25
N GLU A 145 -1.07 18.55 8.35
CA GLU A 145 -0.76 17.62 9.42
C GLU A 145 -0.87 16.16 8.91
N ARG A 146 -1.98 15.82 8.27
CA ARG A 146 -2.21 14.50 7.69
C ARG A 146 -1.13 14.10 6.68
N PHE A 147 -0.72 15.01 5.80
CA PHE A 147 0.34 14.72 4.82
C PHE A 147 1.74 14.71 5.45
N ALA A 148 1.94 15.41 6.57
CA ALA A 148 3.17 15.29 7.36
C ALA A 148 3.28 13.90 8.02
N GLU A 149 2.17 13.35 8.51
CA GLU A 149 2.13 11.98 9.05
C GLU A 149 2.47 10.94 7.99
N PHE A 150 1.88 11.00 6.80
CA PHE A 150 2.25 10.09 5.70
C PHE A 150 3.73 10.18 5.33
N PHE A 151 4.29 11.38 5.26
CA PHE A 151 5.70 11.58 5.00
C PHE A 151 6.59 11.00 6.12
N ASP A 152 6.21 11.15 7.38
CA ASP A 152 6.94 10.59 8.51
C ASP A 152 6.90 9.05 8.50
N TYR A 153 5.75 8.48 8.15
CA TYR A 153 5.61 7.02 7.97
C TYR A 153 6.55 6.50 6.87
N ALA A 154 6.61 7.14 5.71
CA ALA A 154 7.52 6.77 4.64
C ALA A 154 9.00 6.83 5.09
N ARG A 155 9.37 7.86 5.86
CA ARG A 155 10.71 7.96 6.43
C ARG A 155 11.02 6.81 7.39
N ARG A 156 10.08 6.47 8.27
CA ARG A 156 10.25 5.37 9.24
C ARG A 156 10.41 4.03 8.53
N HIS A 157 9.65 3.75 7.47
CA HIS A 157 9.82 2.56 6.64
C HIS A 157 11.24 2.51 6.04
N ARG A 158 11.67 3.61 5.42
CA ARG A 158 13.03 3.71 4.86
C ARG A 158 14.12 3.49 5.93
N GLU A 159 13.95 4.02 7.14
CA GLU A 159 14.90 3.82 8.25
C GLU A 159 15.04 2.34 8.64
N VAL A 160 13.92 1.60 8.66
CA VAL A 160 13.95 0.14 8.92
C VAL A 160 14.68 -0.58 7.80
N ILE A 161 14.42 -0.25 6.54
CA ILE A 161 15.11 -0.88 5.40
C ILE A 161 16.59 -0.49 5.35
N ALA A 162 16.93 0.75 5.67
CA ALA A 162 18.34 1.19 5.78
C ALA A 162 19.11 0.41 6.85
N ARG A 163 18.43 0.04 7.94
CA ARG A 163 19.05 -0.66 9.07
C ARG A 163 19.16 -2.16 8.85
N PHE A 164 18.09 -2.80 8.34
CA PHE A 164 17.98 -4.25 8.29
C PHE A 164 17.94 -4.83 6.86
N GLY A 165 17.79 -4.00 5.84
CA GLY A 165 17.59 -4.43 4.45
C GLY A 165 16.25 -5.13 4.19
N ARG A 166 15.43 -5.30 5.23
CA ARG A 166 14.13 -5.97 5.20
C ARG A 166 13.24 -5.48 6.35
N PHE A 167 11.97 -5.85 6.32
CA PHE A 167 11.04 -5.61 7.42
C PHE A 167 11.06 -6.77 8.42
N PRO A 168 11.66 -6.63 9.63
CA PRO A 168 11.78 -7.71 10.60
C PRO A 168 10.44 -8.30 11.06
N HIS A 169 9.37 -7.48 11.14
CA HIS A 169 8.04 -7.93 11.55
C HIS A 169 7.42 -8.97 10.59
N ARG A 170 7.90 -9.06 9.36
CA ARG A 170 7.46 -10.08 8.39
C ARG A 170 8.18 -11.42 8.58
N ASN A 171 9.28 -11.45 9.34
CA ASN A 171 10.17 -12.62 9.40
C ASN A 171 9.45 -13.89 9.83
N ALA A 172 8.71 -13.84 10.95
CA ALA A 172 8.01 -15.00 11.46
C ALA A 172 7.03 -15.61 10.45
N VAL A 173 6.22 -14.76 9.81
CA VAL A 173 5.22 -15.18 8.83
C VAL A 173 5.86 -15.71 7.53
N LEU A 174 6.99 -15.11 7.12
CA LEU A 174 7.73 -15.52 5.91
C LEU A 174 8.74 -16.65 6.17
N GLY A 175 8.77 -17.24 7.37
CA GLY A 175 9.71 -18.29 7.71
C GLY A 175 11.18 -17.85 7.74
N ARG A 176 11.44 -16.55 7.94
CA ARG A 176 12.79 -15.98 8.01
C ARG A 176 13.27 -15.93 9.46
N THR A 177 14.48 -16.38 9.73
CA THR A 177 15.09 -16.26 11.05
C THR A 177 15.47 -14.81 11.33
N SER A 178 15.04 -14.27 12.49
CA SER A 178 15.44 -12.93 12.93
C SER A 178 16.84 -12.93 13.51
N THR A 179 17.62 -11.89 13.21
CA THR A 179 18.91 -11.66 13.85
C THR A 179 18.73 -11.17 15.30
N PRO A 180 19.76 -11.22 16.16
CA PRO A 180 19.68 -10.66 17.52
C PRO A 180 19.30 -9.18 17.52
N GLU A 181 19.78 -8.40 16.57
CA GLU A 181 19.46 -6.99 16.44
C GLU A 181 18.00 -6.76 16.03
N GLU A 182 17.48 -7.56 15.09
CA GLU A 182 16.07 -7.54 14.72
C GLU A 182 15.15 -7.93 15.89
N MET A 183 15.57 -8.91 16.73
CA MET A 183 14.81 -9.28 17.94
C MET A 183 14.73 -8.12 18.93
N VAL A 184 15.83 -7.40 19.15
CA VAL A 184 15.84 -6.18 19.99
C VAL A 184 14.92 -5.11 19.42
N TYR A 185 14.91 -4.92 18.12
CA TYR A 185 13.99 -3.98 17.44
C TYR A 185 12.53 -4.41 17.62
N LEU A 186 12.22 -5.69 17.38
CA LEU A 186 10.85 -6.23 17.48
C LEU A 186 10.27 -6.19 18.90
N ALA A 187 11.12 -6.12 19.93
CA ALA A 187 10.69 -5.97 21.32
C ALA A 187 10.31 -4.53 21.69
N GLN A 188 10.53 -3.54 20.82
CA GLN A 188 10.20 -2.14 21.07
C GLN A 188 8.73 -1.86 20.78
N PRO A 189 8.06 -0.98 21.56
CA PRO A 189 6.72 -0.52 21.24
C PRO A 189 6.68 0.13 19.84
N GLY A 190 5.71 -0.27 19.01
CA GLY A 190 5.57 0.26 17.65
C GLY A 190 6.58 -0.31 16.64
N ALA A 191 7.27 -1.39 16.97
CA ALA A 191 8.04 -2.15 16.01
C ALA A 191 7.09 -2.91 15.07
N GLY A 192 7.17 -2.60 13.80
CA GLY A 192 6.22 -3.06 12.78
C GLY A 192 5.19 -1.98 12.42
N PHE A 193 4.62 -2.11 11.24
CA PHE A 193 3.69 -1.13 10.65
C PHE A 193 2.35 -1.79 10.38
#